data_d8647bae29d255aaf0b51888faf2c6cf
#
_entry.id   d8647bae29d255aaf0b51888faf2c6cf
#
_cell.length_a   1.000
_cell.length_b   1.000
_cell.length_c   1.000
_cell.angle_alpha   90.00
_cell.angle_beta   90.00
_cell.angle_gamma   90.00
#
_symmetry.space_group_name_H-M   'P 1'
#
loop_
_entity.id
_entity.type
_entity.pdbx_description
1 polymer ?
#
loop_
_entity_poly.entity_id
_entity_poly.type
_entity_poly.pdbx_seq_one_letter_code
_entity_poly.pdbx_strand_id
1 'polypeptide(L)'
;MLDRESVRRLRACAQALAGGAREATAEAVVRRVFAIQAQDTTAADLGIRVRGLNITAQAIRAAYEDERSIVRNWYMRGTLHTIPSDDAHWALQLLAPRFLATTSRRYQQLGLGDDLRQHADHLIRRVLAAHGPLTRAELTEHLTTLGIPPDGQAPFYLIRHAALTGTLCHGPQRAGEATYVLLDDWLPSTGRFRWEGDSALAELARRYLAAHAPATLEDFAAWSGLPVTWARRAWKLLAESGAITEYGALTVLAGRVKRLPDSSDTPDVRMLPAYDNYLIGSCTREVSVPALHQARVWPGGGLIRPTVIADGLAIATWTRGSGSRSIQVDAFEPVPPQIEQGIEMEKEAVVGFLRPTA
;
A
#
# COMPACT_ATOMS: atom_id res chain seq x y z
N MET A 1 -6.78 23.73 -18.51
CA MET A 1 -7.44 22.77 -17.62
C MET A 1 -6.98 21.38 -18.07
N LEU A 2 -6.56 20.49 -17.16
CA LEU A 2 -6.21 19.11 -17.54
C LEU A 2 -7.50 18.35 -17.86
N ASP A 3 -7.58 17.72 -19.02
CA ASP A 3 -8.67 16.81 -19.34
C ASP A 3 -8.52 15.45 -18.65
N ARG A 4 -9.57 14.64 -18.68
CA ARG A 4 -9.62 13.34 -17.97
C ARG A 4 -8.52 12.37 -18.43
N GLU A 5 -8.22 12.35 -19.72
CA GLU A 5 -7.17 11.49 -20.27
C GLU A 5 -5.79 11.92 -19.80
N SER A 6 -5.48 13.20 -19.83
CA SER A 6 -4.25 13.76 -19.31
C SER A 6 -4.05 13.42 -17.82
N VAL A 7 -5.10 13.56 -16.99
CA VAL A 7 -5.06 13.20 -15.57
C VAL A 7 -4.75 11.70 -15.41
N ARG A 8 -5.43 10.83 -16.16
CA ARG A 8 -5.23 9.38 -16.12
C ARG A 8 -3.79 9.00 -16.46
N ARG A 9 -3.28 9.51 -17.57
CA ARG A 9 -1.90 9.22 -18.03
C ARG A 9 -0.86 9.72 -17.03
N LEU A 10 -1.01 10.93 -16.51
CA LEU A 10 -0.11 11.47 -15.47
C LEU A 10 -0.10 10.58 -14.23
N ARG A 11 -1.27 10.13 -13.74
CA ARG A 11 -1.37 9.21 -12.59
C ARG A 11 -0.70 7.87 -12.87
N ALA A 12 -0.92 7.29 -14.05
CA ALA A 12 -0.29 6.03 -14.43
C ALA A 12 1.23 6.15 -14.52
N CYS A 13 1.75 7.23 -15.13
CA CYS A 13 3.18 7.53 -15.18
C CYS A 13 3.78 7.78 -13.80
N ALA A 14 3.08 8.49 -12.90
CA ALA A 14 3.54 8.74 -11.54
C ALA A 14 3.80 7.42 -10.78
N GLN A 15 2.98 6.41 -11.02
CA GLN A 15 3.09 5.08 -10.42
C GLN A 15 3.88 4.05 -11.24
N ALA A 16 4.67 4.46 -12.24
CA ALA A 16 5.44 3.56 -13.10
C ALA A 16 4.59 2.49 -13.83
N LEU A 17 3.35 2.81 -14.15
CA LEU A 17 2.43 1.94 -14.89
C LEU A 17 2.35 2.29 -16.38
N ALA A 18 2.79 3.48 -16.77
CA ALA A 18 2.87 3.94 -18.15
C ALA A 18 4.06 4.87 -18.37
N GLY A 19 4.37 5.20 -19.62
CA GLY A 19 5.45 6.11 -20.01
C GLY A 19 6.85 5.54 -19.88
N GLY A 20 7.01 4.23 -19.88
CA GLY A 20 8.29 3.51 -19.94
C GLY A 20 9.12 3.53 -18.65
N ALA A 21 8.79 4.35 -17.65
CA ALA A 21 9.55 4.43 -16.40
C ALA A 21 9.21 3.23 -15.50
N ARG A 22 10.22 2.40 -15.21
CA ARG A 22 10.14 1.25 -14.30
C ARG A 22 11.26 1.35 -13.27
N GLU A 23 11.01 0.87 -12.06
CA GLU A 23 12.00 0.90 -10.99
C GLU A 23 12.86 -0.37 -10.97
N ALA A 24 14.14 -0.22 -10.63
CA ALA A 24 15.09 -1.33 -10.65
C ALA A 24 14.99 -2.24 -9.41
N THR A 25 14.49 -1.74 -8.27
CA THR A 25 14.43 -2.47 -7.00
C THR A 25 13.06 -2.40 -6.35
N ALA A 26 12.74 -3.37 -5.49
CA ALA A 26 11.50 -3.38 -4.71
C ALA A 26 11.39 -2.12 -3.83
N GLU A 27 12.48 -1.72 -3.20
CA GLU A 27 12.54 -0.50 -2.39
C GLU A 27 12.21 0.76 -3.23
N ALA A 28 12.79 0.90 -4.41
CA ALA A 28 12.55 2.05 -5.28
C ALA A 28 11.07 2.12 -5.70
N VAL A 29 10.44 0.97 -6.01
CA VAL A 29 8.99 0.91 -6.28
C VAL A 29 8.20 1.39 -5.07
N VAL A 30 8.46 0.82 -3.88
CA VAL A 30 7.73 1.16 -2.65
C VAL A 30 7.93 2.63 -2.28
N ARG A 31 9.12 3.16 -2.46
CA ARG A 31 9.45 4.58 -2.23
C ARG A 31 8.71 5.50 -3.21
N ARG A 32 8.60 5.10 -4.47
CA ARG A 32 7.89 5.87 -5.51
C ARG A 32 6.39 5.93 -5.27
N VAL A 33 5.77 4.80 -4.92
CA VAL A 33 4.30 4.68 -4.83
C VAL A 33 3.77 5.10 -3.46
N PHE A 34 4.52 4.98 -2.44
CA PHE A 34 4.25 5.22 -1.03
C PHE A 34 2.75 5.28 -0.69
N ALA A 35 2.14 4.22 -0.23
CA ALA A 35 2.56 2.93 0.27
C ALA A 35 1.75 1.82 -0.42
N ILE A 36 2.28 0.62 -0.51
CA ILE A 36 1.58 -0.50 -1.14
C ILE A 36 0.68 -1.19 -0.11
N GLN A 37 -0.62 -1.32 -0.41
CA GLN A 37 -1.53 -2.07 0.46
C GLN A 37 -1.14 -3.55 0.50
N ALA A 38 -0.99 -4.12 1.70
CA ALA A 38 -0.35 -5.41 1.92
C ALA A 38 -1.16 -6.34 2.85
N GLN A 39 -2.50 -6.25 2.82
CA GLN A 39 -3.37 -7.21 3.53
C GLN A 39 -3.29 -8.60 2.89
N ASP A 40 -3.19 -8.66 1.57
CA ASP A 40 -2.81 -9.84 0.79
C ASP A 40 -1.35 -9.64 0.34
N THR A 41 -0.45 -10.50 0.81
CA THR A 41 0.98 -10.43 0.50
C THR A 41 1.27 -10.69 -0.97
N THR A 42 0.59 -11.66 -1.58
CA THR A 42 0.73 -11.96 -3.01
C THR A 42 0.30 -10.77 -3.87
N ALA A 43 -0.80 -10.11 -3.51
CA ALA A 43 -1.25 -8.90 -4.19
C ALA A 43 -0.24 -7.75 -4.03
N ALA A 44 0.34 -7.57 -2.83
CA ALA A 44 1.38 -6.56 -2.60
C ALA A 44 2.62 -6.81 -3.47
N ASP A 45 3.10 -8.06 -3.51
CA ASP A 45 4.27 -8.45 -4.30
C ASP A 45 4.02 -8.26 -5.80
N LEU A 46 2.83 -8.62 -6.30
CA LEU A 46 2.42 -8.32 -7.67
C LEU A 46 2.32 -6.82 -7.95
N GLY A 47 1.90 -6.02 -6.95
CA GLY A 47 1.88 -4.56 -7.03
C GLY A 47 3.28 -3.95 -7.14
N ILE A 48 4.28 -4.54 -6.50
CA ILE A 48 5.70 -4.18 -6.67
C ILE A 48 6.18 -4.63 -8.05
N ARG A 49 5.94 -5.90 -8.40
CA ARG A 49 6.36 -6.47 -9.68
C ARG A 49 5.89 -5.66 -10.88
N VAL A 50 4.61 -5.26 -10.92
CA VAL A 50 4.02 -4.58 -12.08
C VAL A 50 4.67 -3.22 -12.37
N ARG A 51 5.32 -2.62 -11.40
CA ARG A 51 6.04 -1.32 -11.46
C ARG A 51 7.55 -1.46 -11.61
N GLY A 52 8.04 -2.67 -11.42
CA GLY A 52 9.47 -2.96 -11.44
C GLY A 52 9.99 -3.47 -12.77
N LEU A 53 11.28 -3.27 -13.02
CA LEU A 53 12.00 -3.83 -14.16
C LEU A 53 12.61 -5.18 -13.73
N ASN A 54 11.99 -6.28 -14.15
CA ASN A 54 12.44 -7.65 -13.86
C ASN A 54 12.60 -7.98 -12.36
N ILE A 55 11.80 -7.37 -11.50
CA ILE A 55 11.82 -7.65 -10.06
C ILE A 55 11.20 -9.04 -9.83
N THR A 56 11.96 -9.93 -9.19
CA THR A 56 11.53 -11.29 -8.84
C THR A 56 10.91 -11.37 -7.45
N ALA A 57 10.15 -12.43 -7.18
CA ALA A 57 9.63 -12.70 -5.83
C ALA A 57 10.75 -12.85 -4.79
N GLN A 58 11.90 -13.43 -5.19
CA GLN A 58 13.08 -13.54 -4.33
C GLN A 58 13.67 -12.16 -4.00
N ALA A 59 13.77 -11.25 -4.97
CA ALA A 59 14.24 -9.89 -4.72
C ALA A 59 13.32 -9.11 -3.77
N ILE A 60 12.00 -9.30 -3.88
CA ILE A 60 11.04 -8.69 -2.94
C ILE A 60 11.23 -9.28 -1.54
N ARG A 61 11.38 -10.60 -1.43
CA ARG A 61 11.66 -11.24 -0.14
C ARG A 61 12.95 -10.72 0.48
N ALA A 62 14.04 -10.63 -0.29
CA ALA A 62 15.31 -10.07 0.19
C ALA A 62 15.15 -8.63 0.71
N ALA A 63 14.36 -7.79 0.02
CA ALA A 63 14.08 -6.44 0.47
C ALA A 63 13.35 -6.39 1.83
N TYR A 64 12.46 -7.36 2.14
CA TYR A 64 11.82 -7.47 3.44
C TYR A 64 12.71 -8.07 4.52
N GLU A 65 13.42 -9.17 4.21
CA GLU A 65 14.00 -10.06 5.21
C GLU A 65 15.51 -9.86 5.40
N ASP A 66 16.26 -9.66 4.32
CA ASP A 66 17.73 -9.55 4.33
C ASP A 66 18.17 -8.09 4.40
N GLU A 67 17.77 -7.29 3.42
CA GLU A 67 18.10 -5.86 3.32
C GLU A 67 17.31 -5.03 4.32
N ARG A 68 16.10 -5.50 4.67
CA ARG A 68 15.15 -4.78 5.52
C ARG A 68 14.89 -3.35 5.04
N SER A 69 14.94 -3.17 3.72
CA SER A 69 14.77 -1.87 3.06
C SER A 69 13.31 -1.45 2.97
N ILE A 70 12.38 -2.41 3.07
CA ILE A 70 10.93 -2.21 3.14
C ILE A 70 10.34 -2.96 4.33
N VAL A 71 9.25 -2.41 4.89
CA VAL A 71 8.59 -2.98 6.07
C VAL A 71 7.08 -2.98 5.91
N ARG A 72 6.44 -4.05 6.40
CA ARG A 72 4.98 -4.19 6.47
C ARG A 72 4.47 -3.93 7.88
N ASN A 73 3.52 -2.99 8.01
CA ASN A 73 2.84 -2.69 9.26
C ASN A 73 1.50 -1.98 8.99
N TRP A 74 0.76 -1.60 10.05
CA TRP A 74 -0.50 -0.85 9.93
C TRP A 74 -0.22 0.64 9.75
N TYR A 75 -0.62 1.18 8.59
CA TYR A 75 -0.45 2.59 8.23
C TYR A 75 -1.77 3.21 7.77
N MET A 76 -1.86 3.74 6.56
CA MET A 76 -3.01 4.46 6.03
C MET A 76 -4.32 3.71 6.26
N ARG A 77 -5.35 4.44 6.67
CA ARG A 77 -6.68 3.88 7.01
C ARG A 77 -6.65 2.80 8.11
N GLY A 78 -5.51 2.61 8.79
CA GLY A 78 -5.32 1.54 9.77
C GLY A 78 -5.33 0.13 9.17
N THR A 79 -4.97 -0.02 7.89
CA THR A 79 -4.77 -1.29 7.19
C THR A 79 -3.29 -1.60 6.96
N LEU A 80 -2.97 -2.85 6.65
CA LEU A 80 -1.59 -3.26 6.40
C LEU A 80 -1.07 -2.65 5.10
N HIS A 81 0.11 -2.03 5.18
CA HIS A 81 0.82 -1.48 4.03
C HIS A 81 2.30 -1.78 4.14
N THR A 82 2.96 -1.83 3.00
CA THR A 82 4.41 -1.84 2.86
C THR A 82 4.90 -0.43 2.54
N ILE A 83 5.87 0.05 3.30
CA ILE A 83 6.54 1.35 3.11
C ILE A 83 8.06 1.18 3.20
N PRO A 84 8.86 2.18 2.76
CA PRO A 84 10.29 2.17 3.02
C PRO A 84 10.56 2.13 4.53
N SER A 85 11.57 1.37 4.94
CA SER A 85 11.88 1.15 6.37
C SER A 85 12.24 2.43 7.11
N ASP A 86 12.97 3.35 6.48
CA ASP A 86 13.32 4.66 7.05
C ASP A 86 12.10 5.54 7.36
N ASP A 87 10.94 5.18 6.84
CA ASP A 87 9.72 5.95 7.03
C ASP A 87 8.81 5.39 8.11
N ALA A 88 9.11 4.19 8.62
CA ALA A 88 8.23 3.45 9.53
C ALA A 88 7.88 4.22 10.80
N HIS A 89 8.88 4.78 11.47
CA HIS A 89 8.67 5.44 12.77
C HIS A 89 7.86 6.72 12.66
N TRP A 90 8.24 7.65 11.75
CA TRP A 90 7.51 8.90 11.62
C TRP A 90 6.08 8.70 11.08
N ALA A 91 5.90 7.71 10.18
CA ALA A 91 4.58 7.39 9.65
C ALA A 91 3.66 6.81 10.74
N LEU A 92 4.17 5.92 11.61
CA LEU A 92 3.42 5.45 12.77
C LEU A 92 3.10 6.59 13.73
N GLN A 93 4.07 7.43 14.08
CA GLN A 93 3.88 8.56 14.98
C GLN A 93 2.79 9.51 14.48
N LEU A 94 2.72 9.77 13.18
CA LEU A 94 1.70 10.62 12.57
C LEU A 94 0.32 9.94 12.53
N LEU A 95 0.25 8.67 12.15
CA LEU A 95 -1.00 8.01 11.78
C LEU A 95 -1.65 7.25 12.94
N ALA A 96 -0.85 6.61 13.80
CA ALA A 96 -1.34 5.70 14.83
C ALA A 96 -2.28 6.35 15.85
N PRO A 97 -2.06 7.58 16.35
CA PRO A 97 -2.98 8.20 17.31
C PRO A 97 -4.42 8.24 16.79
N ARG A 98 -4.61 8.53 15.51
CA ARG A 98 -5.94 8.55 14.88
C ARG A 98 -6.59 7.17 14.87
N PHE A 99 -5.83 6.14 14.51
CA PHE A 99 -6.38 4.78 14.39
C PHE A 99 -6.61 4.13 15.75
N LEU A 100 -5.78 4.42 16.75
CA LEU A 100 -6.02 4.01 18.13
C LEU A 100 -7.31 4.64 18.67
N ALA A 101 -7.50 5.95 18.45
CA ALA A 101 -8.71 6.66 18.88
C ALA A 101 -9.99 6.08 18.24
N THR A 102 -9.98 5.79 16.95
CA THR A 102 -11.13 5.19 16.24
C THR A 102 -11.41 3.74 16.67
N THR A 103 -10.44 3.06 17.25
CA THR A 103 -10.57 1.68 17.75
C THR A 103 -11.03 1.62 19.22
N SER A 104 -11.07 2.73 19.95
CA SER A 104 -11.34 2.75 21.40
C SER A 104 -12.64 2.05 21.80
N ARG A 105 -13.72 2.27 21.04
CA ARG A 105 -15.00 1.56 21.27
C ARG A 105 -14.86 0.04 21.15
N ARG A 106 -14.04 -0.43 20.20
CA ARG A 106 -13.80 -1.88 20.04
C ARG A 106 -12.98 -2.45 21.18
N TYR A 107 -11.97 -1.73 21.67
CA TYR A 107 -11.24 -2.13 22.86
C TYR A 107 -12.17 -2.30 24.07
N GLN A 108 -13.07 -1.35 24.30
CA GLN A 108 -14.07 -1.45 25.39
C GLN A 108 -14.97 -2.69 25.23
N GLN A 109 -15.48 -2.94 24.02
CA GLN A 109 -16.34 -4.12 23.75
C GLN A 109 -15.62 -5.45 23.98
N LEU A 110 -14.30 -5.48 23.82
CA LEU A 110 -13.46 -6.65 24.03
C LEU A 110 -12.87 -6.74 25.44
N GLY A 111 -13.20 -5.79 26.34
CA GLY A 111 -12.64 -5.75 27.68
C GLY A 111 -11.15 -5.38 27.74
N LEU A 112 -10.60 -4.80 26.67
CA LEU A 112 -9.18 -4.43 26.57
C LEU A 112 -8.95 -3.02 27.11
N GLY A 113 -8.96 -2.88 28.43
CA GLY A 113 -8.62 -1.64 29.14
C GLY A 113 -7.17 -1.19 28.92
N ASP A 114 -6.86 0.05 29.30
CA ASP A 114 -5.53 0.65 29.09
C ASP A 114 -4.43 -0.16 29.77
N ASP A 115 -4.62 -0.55 31.05
CA ASP A 115 -3.65 -1.34 31.81
C ASP A 115 -3.38 -2.70 31.12
N LEU A 116 -4.44 -3.37 30.66
CA LEU A 116 -4.28 -4.66 29.99
C LEU A 116 -3.52 -4.53 28.67
N ARG A 117 -3.78 -3.44 27.91
CA ARG A 117 -3.03 -3.18 26.67
C ARG A 117 -1.55 -2.89 26.95
N GLN A 118 -1.25 -2.14 28.00
CA GLN A 118 0.14 -1.89 28.43
C GLN A 118 0.83 -3.18 28.88
N HIS A 119 0.17 -4.01 29.69
CA HIS A 119 0.72 -5.31 30.10
C HIS A 119 0.96 -6.23 28.90
N ALA A 120 0.03 -6.26 27.93
CA ALA A 120 0.19 -7.03 26.71
C ALA A 120 1.38 -6.52 25.86
N ASP A 121 1.54 -5.20 25.75
CA ASP A 121 2.67 -4.59 25.03
C ASP A 121 4.03 -4.97 25.69
N HIS A 122 4.12 -4.87 27.00
CA HIS A 122 5.31 -5.30 27.74
C HIS A 122 5.60 -6.81 27.58
N LEU A 123 4.55 -7.64 27.63
CA LEU A 123 4.70 -9.09 27.42
C LEU A 123 5.19 -9.39 25.99
N ILE A 124 4.53 -8.81 24.97
CA ILE A 124 4.92 -8.96 23.56
C ILE A 124 6.38 -8.55 23.36
N ARG A 125 6.79 -7.39 23.88
CA ARG A 125 8.19 -6.92 23.81
C ARG A 125 9.15 -7.94 24.41
N ARG A 126 8.85 -8.43 25.61
CA ARG A 126 9.71 -9.41 26.32
C ARG A 126 9.82 -10.74 25.56
N VAL A 127 8.70 -11.28 25.05
CA VAL A 127 8.73 -12.58 24.38
C VAL A 127 9.40 -12.49 23.00
N LEU A 128 9.19 -11.41 22.26
CA LEU A 128 9.89 -11.18 20.98
C LEU A 128 11.40 -10.96 21.19
N ALA A 129 11.82 -10.29 22.27
CA ALA A 129 13.24 -10.13 22.61
C ALA A 129 13.89 -11.47 22.98
N ALA A 130 13.15 -12.37 23.64
CA ALA A 130 13.66 -13.66 24.10
C ALA A 130 13.68 -14.75 23.00
N HIS A 131 12.68 -14.76 22.11
CA HIS A 131 12.47 -15.86 21.18
C HIS A 131 12.67 -15.46 19.69
N GLY A 132 12.85 -14.18 19.41
CA GLY A 132 12.94 -13.66 18.04
C GLY A 132 11.58 -13.65 17.32
N PRO A 133 11.54 -13.91 16.00
CA PRO A 133 10.31 -13.84 15.23
C PRO A 133 9.26 -14.87 15.68
N LEU A 134 8.06 -14.40 16.03
CA LEU A 134 6.92 -15.22 16.46
C LEU A 134 5.72 -15.04 15.50
N THR A 135 5.01 -16.12 15.23
CA THR A 135 3.74 -16.09 14.50
C THR A 135 2.62 -15.48 15.36
N ARG A 136 1.49 -15.18 14.72
CA ARG A 136 0.29 -14.73 15.46
C ARG A 136 -0.18 -15.78 16.47
N ALA A 137 -0.13 -17.06 16.14
CA ALA A 137 -0.52 -18.16 17.02
C ALA A 137 0.34 -18.20 18.28
N GLU A 138 1.67 -18.15 18.12
CA GLU A 138 2.62 -18.15 19.23
C GLU A 138 2.47 -16.92 20.14
N LEU A 139 2.31 -15.73 19.57
CA LEU A 139 2.02 -14.52 20.36
C LEU A 139 0.69 -14.64 21.12
N THR A 140 -0.33 -15.24 20.48
CA THR A 140 -1.63 -15.49 21.12
C THR A 140 -1.49 -16.43 22.30
N GLU A 141 -0.70 -17.48 22.18
CA GLU A 141 -0.42 -18.41 23.31
C GLU A 141 0.21 -17.67 24.48
N HIS A 142 1.20 -16.83 24.26
CA HIS A 142 1.78 -16.00 25.32
C HIS A 142 0.76 -15.05 25.97
N LEU A 143 -0.15 -14.46 25.19
CA LEU A 143 -1.19 -13.55 25.70
C LEU A 143 -2.19 -14.26 26.63
N THR A 144 -2.35 -15.59 26.55
CA THR A 144 -3.22 -16.35 27.48
C THR A 144 -2.77 -16.21 28.92
N THR A 145 -1.49 -15.97 29.18
CA THR A 145 -0.96 -15.74 30.53
C THR A 145 -1.51 -14.47 31.21
N LEU A 146 -2.08 -13.56 30.42
CA LEU A 146 -2.78 -12.36 30.91
C LEU A 146 -4.31 -12.57 31.01
N GLY A 147 -4.78 -13.81 30.91
CA GLY A 147 -6.21 -14.13 30.92
C GLY A 147 -6.94 -13.81 29.61
N ILE A 148 -6.23 -13.60 28.51
CA ILE A 148 -6.82 -13.35 27.18
C ILE A 148 -7.19 -14.68 26.55
N PRO A 149 -8.48 -14.90 26.20
CA PRO A 149 -8.88 -16.09 25.46
C PRO A 149 -8.15 -16.18 24.12
N PRO A 150 -7.64 -17.38 23.72
CA PRO A 150 -6.93 -17.54 22.44
C PRO A 150 -7.87 -17.37 21.24
N ASP A 151 -9.16 -17.67 21.47
CA ASP A 151 -10.20 -17.52 20.46
C ASP A 151 -10.74 -16.12 20.39
N GLY A 152 -11.27 -15.75 19.22
CA GLY A 152 -11.92 -14.46 19.02
C GLY A 152 -10.95 -13.36 18.57
N GLN A 153 -11.32 -12.11 18.84
CA GLN A 153 -10.62 -10.96 18.28
C GLN A 153 -9.63 -10.28 19.24
N ALA A 154 -9.69 -10.58 20.53
CA ALA A 154 -8.87 -9.90 21.54
C ALA A 154 -7.34 -9.99 21.26
N PRO A 155 -6.77 -11.18 20.96
CA PRO A 155 -5.34 -11.29 20.64
C PRO A 155 -4.96 -10.44 19.42
N PHE A 156 -5.77 -10.45 18.35
CA PHE A 156 -5.52 -9.63 17.17
C PHE A 156 -5.46 -8.14 17.51
N TYR A 157 -6.42 -7.65 18.32
CA TYR A 157 -6.45 -6.24 18.69
C TYR A 157 -5.30 -5.82 19.61
N LEU A 158 -4.79 -6.73 20.44
CA LEU A 158 -3.58 -6.47 21.25
C LEU A 158 -2.31 -6.43 20.40
N ILE A 159 -2.14 -7.39 19.48
CA ILE A 159 -0.99 -7.40 18.54
C ILE A 159 -1.04 -6.15 17.65
N ARG A 160 -2.22 -5.81 17.12
CA ARG A 160 -2.39 -4.58 16.33
C ARG A 160 -2.12 -3.31 17.15
N HIS A 161 -2.49 -3.29 18.43
CA HIS A 161 -2.16 -2.19 19.34
C HIS A 161 -0.64 -2.03 19.47
N ALA A 162 0.07 -3.11 19.77
CA ALA A 162 1.53 -3.12 19.87
C ALA A 162 2.20 -2.68 18.56
N ALA A 163 1.63 -3.04 17.40
CA ALA A 163 2.11 -2.57 16.10
C ALA A 163 1.91 -1.07 15.89
N LEU A 164 0.74 -0.55 16.23
CA LEU A 164 0.42 0.88 16.11
C LEU A 164 1.21 1.74 17.11
N THR A 165 1.54 1.21 18.29
CA THR A 165 2.40 1.91 19.25
C THR A 165 3.90 1.80 18.96
N GLY A 166 4.26 1.10 17.86
CA GLY A 166 5.65 0.98 17.43
C GLY A 166 6.46 -0.07 18.17
N THR A 167 5.82 -1.00 18.89
CA THR A 167 6.52 -2.10 19.56
C THR A 167 6.96 -3.17 18.58
N LEU A 168 6.12 -3.51 17.60
CA LEU A 168 6.41 -4.57 16.63
C LEU A 168 6.08 -4.16 15.19
N CYS A 169 6.63 -4.91 14.25
CA CYS A 169 6.22 -4.94 12.84
C CYS A 169 6.17 -6.40 12.34
N HIS A 170 5.78 -6.60 11.09
CA HIS A 170 5.90 -7.91 10.46
C HIS A 170 7.39 -8.20 10.17
N GLY A 171 7.82 -9.40 10.55
CA GLY A 171 9.14 -9.96 10.30
C GLY A 171 9.16 -10.92 9.11
N PRO A 172 10.21 -11.79 9.04
CA PRO A 172 10.37 -12.76 7.98
C PRO A 172 9.24 -13.80 7.99
N GLN A 173 8.92 -14.35 6.83
CA GLN A 173 7.96 -15.45 6.76
C GLN A 173 8.61 -16.74 7.27
N ARG A 174 7.86 -17.51 8.06
CA ARG A 174 8.26 -18.84 8.53
C ARG A 174 7.23 -19.88 8.09
N ALA A 175 7.64 -20.82 7.24
CA ALA A 175 6.77 -21.85 6.62
C ALA A 175 5.51 -21.25 5.93
N GLY A 176 5.66 -20.09 5.30
CA GLY A 176 4.55 -19.37 4.64
C GLY A 176 3.66 -18.54 5.57
N GLU A 177 3.91 -18.58 6.89
CA GLU A 177 3.19 -17.75 7.85
C GLU A 177 3.92 -16.44 8.14
N ALA A 178 3.16 -15.37 8.33
CA ALA A 178 3.69 -14.08 8.76
C ALA A 178 4.15 -14.16 10.22
N THR A 179 5.33 -13.63 10.51
CA THR A 179 5.82 -13.44 11.87
C THR A 179 5.82 -11.97 12.26
N TYR A 180 6.05 -11.73 13.54
CA TYR A 180 6.25 -10.41 14.13
C TYR A 180 7.61 -10.34 14.80
N VAL A 181 8.22 -9.17 14.75
CA VAL A 181 9.53 -8.84 15.34
C VAL A 181 9.45 -7.50 16.06
N LEU A 182 10.39 -7.21 16.96
CA LEU A 182 10.51 -5.88 17.52
C LEU A 182 10.90 -4.87 16.44
N LEU A 183 10.13 -3.79 16.34
CA LEU A 183 10.34 -2.77 15.30
C LEU A 183 11.75 -2.15 15.41
N ASP A 184 12.18 -1.82 16.62
CA ASP A 184 13.45 -1.14 16.88
C ASP A 184 14.68 -2.01 16.62
N ASP A 185 14.54 -3.33 16.77
CA ASP A 185 15.63 -4.29 16.52
C ASP A 185 15.67 -4.71 15.06
N TRP A 186 14.51 -4.62 14.37
CA TRP A 186 14.39 -5.03 12.98
C TRP A 186 14.83 -3.95 12.00
N LEU A 187 14.49 -2.70 12.29
CA LEU A 187 14.76 -1.60 11.38
C LEU A 187 16.03 -0.83 11.76
N PRO A 188 16.75 -0.30 10.76
CA PRO A 188 17.87 0.60 11.04
C PRO A 188 17.40 1.82 11.83
N SER A 189 18.21 2.29 12.76
CA SER A 189 17.92 3.46 13.60
C SER A 189 17.90 4.80 12.84
N THR A 190 18.24 4.78 11.56
CA THR A 190 18.25 5.94 10.67
C THR A 190 16.82 6.36 10.30
N GLY A 191 16.49 7.62 10.46
CA GLY A 191 15.19 8.17 10.06
C GLY A 191 14.14 8.30 11.15
N ARG A 192 14.41 7.83 12.39
CA ARG A 192 13.45 7.79 13.50
C ARG A 192 12.76 9.12 13.81
N PHE A 193 13.45 10.24 13.67
CA PHE A 193 12.98 11.61 13.97
C PHE A 193 13.06 12.55 12.76
N ARG A 194 12.99 12.00 11.55
CA ARG A 194 13.17 12.79 10.34
C ARG A 194 12.05 13.82 10.12
N TRP A 195 10.83 13.44 10.49
CA TRP A 195 9.63 14.25 10.30
C TRP A 195 8.70 14.13 11.51
N GLU A 196 8.21 15.26 12.03
CA GLU A 196 7.28 15.31 13.17
C GLU A 196 6.19 16.36 12.94
N GLY A 197 5.01 16.18 13.56
CA GLY A 197 3.92 17.15 13.53
C GLY A 197 3.56 17.59 12.11
N ASP A 198 3.61 18.90 11.87
CA ASP A 198 3.28 19.51 10.58
C ASP A 198 4.25 19.11 9.48
N SER A 199 5.52 18.92 9.77
CA SER A 199 6.51 18.50 8.77
C SER A 199 6.25 17.06 8.30
N ALA A 200 5.83 16.17 9.21
CA ALA A 200 5.43 14.80 8.86
C ALA A 200 4.14 14.79 8.03
N LEU A 201 3.18 15.64 8.38
CA LEU A 201 1.93 15.78 7.65
C LEU A 201 2.16 16.31 6.23
N ALA A 202 2.99 17.33 6.07
CA ALA A 202 3.36 17.89 4.77
C ALA A 202 4.13 16.86 3.93
N GLU A 203 5.06 16.11 4.53
CA GLU A 203 5.82 15.07 3.85
C GLU A 203 4.91 13.92 3.38
N LEU A 204 3.95 13.48 4.20
CA LEU A 204 2.97 12.46 3.78
C LEU A 204 2.17 12.93 2.55
N ALA A 205 1.69 14.18 2.57
CA ALA A 205 0.96 14.76 1.45
C ALA A 205 1.84 14.93 0.20
N ARG A 206 3.10 15.34 0.38
CA ARG A 206 4.08 15.44 -0.71
C ARG A 206 4.31 14.08 -1.39
N ARG A 207 4.48 13.01 -0.60
CA ARG A 207 4.64 11.65 -1.14
C ARG A 207 3.39 11.15 -1.83
N TYR A 208 2.22 11.43 -1.24
CA TYR A 208 0.95 11.15 -1.89
C TYR A 208 0.87 11.82 -3.26
N LEU A 209 1.13 13.12 -3.35
CA LEU A 209 1.14 13.85 -4.62
C LEU A 209 2.22 13.34 -5.59
N ALA A 210 3.37 12.89 -5.10
CA ALA A 210 4.40 12.31 -5.95
C ALA A 210 3.94 11.04 -6.67
N ALA A 211 3.07 10.25 -6.03
CA ALA A 211 2.58 8.96 -6.52
C ALA A 211 1.21 9.04 -7.22
N HIS A 212 0.36 10.00 -6.82
CA HIS A 212 -1.05 10.00 -7.21
C HIS A 212 -1.51 11.26 -7.96
N ALA A 213 -0.64 12.27 -8.07
CA ALA A 213 -1.02 13.50 -8.76
C ALA A 213 -1.25 13.27 -10.28
N PRO A 214 -2.14 14.11 -10.88
CA PRO A 214 -2.94 15.19 -10.30
C PRO A 214 -4.04 14.69 -9.36
N ALA A 215 -4.17 15.29 -8.17
CA ALA A 215 -5.08 14.82 -7.14
C ALA A 215 -5.71 15.99 -6.36
N THR A 216 -6.79 15.69 -5.62
CA THR A 216 -7.44 16.65 -4.73
C THR A 216 -7.03 16.40 -3.27
N LEU A 217 -7.32 17.35 -2.40
CA LEU A 217 -7.12 17.16 -0.95
C LEU A 217 -8.08 16.09 -0.38
N GLU A 218 -9.26 15.94 -0.97
CA GLU A 218 -10.23 14.90 -0.61
C GLU A 218 -9.71 13.50 -0.97
N ASP A 219 -9.04 13.36 -2.12
CA ASP A 219 -8.35 12.13 -2.52
C ASP A 219 -7.30 11.74 -1.46
N PHE A 220 -6.49 12.70 -1.01
CA PHE A 220 -5.49 12.47 0.04
C PHE A 220 -6.11 12.09 1.38
N ALA A 221 -7.20 12.78 1.79
CA ALA A 221 -7.89 12.47 3.04
C ALA A 221 -8.44 11.03 3.02
N ALA A 222 -9.07 10.62 1.91
CA ALA A 222 -9.60 9.28 1.73
C ALA A 222 -8.51 8.21 1.70
N TRP A 223 -7.41 8.47 0.98
CA TRP A 223 -6.28 7.55 0.88
C TRP A 223 -5.55 7.37 2.21
N SER A 224 -5.29 8.46 2.93
CA SER A 224 -4.56 8.43 4.21
C SER A 224 -5.43 7.95 5.38
N GLY A 225 -6.75 8.17 5.33
CA GLY A 225 -7.67 7.98 6.44
C GLY A 225 -7.60 9.09 7.49
N LEU A 226 -6.91 10.20 7.17
CA LEU A 226 -6.84 11.37 8.03
C LEU A 226 -8.07 12.26 7.84
N PRO A 227 -8.45 13.08 8.85
CA PRO A 227 -9.52 14.05 8.72
C PRO A 227 -9.24 15.05 7.59
N VAL A 228 -10.31 15.51 6.91
CA VAL A 228 -10.21 16.53 5.85
C VAL A 228 -9.56 17.83 6.36
N THR A 229 -9.72 18.15 7.64
CA THR A 229 -9.04 19.30 8.28
C THR A 229 -7.53 19.18 8.25
N TRP A 230 -7.01 17.97 8.44
CA TRP A 230 -5.57 17.69 8.33
C TRP A 230 -5.10 17.73 6.87
N ALA A 231 -5.91 17.23 5.94
CA ALA A 231 -5.61 17.37 4.52
C ALA A 231 -5.50 18.85 4.08
N ARG A 232 -6.43 19.69 4.52
CA ARG A 232 -6.37 21.15 4.26
C ARG A 232 -5.11 21.78 4.85
N ARG A 233 -4.72 21.38 6.08
CA ARG A 233 -3.48 21.86 6.70
C ARG A 233 -2.25 21.44 5.89
N ALA A 234 -2.19 20.18 5.46
CA ALA A 234 -1.11 19.68 4.62
C ALA A 234 -0.97 20.47 3.30
N TRP A 235 -2.10 20.69 2.62
CA TRP A 235 -2.13 21.48 1.37
C TRP A 235 -1.65 22.92 1.60
N LYS A 236 -2.09 23.55 2.69
CA LYS A 236 -1.64 24.91 3.06
C LYS A 236 -0.12 24.93 3.27
N LEU A 237 0.45 23.99 4.02
CA LEU A 237 1.89 23.90 4.26
C LEU A 237 2.69 23.71 2.96
N LEU A 238 2.19 22.86 2.05
CA LEU A 238 2.82 22.64 0.75
C LEU A 238 2.72 23.87 -0.17
N ALA A 239 1.59 24.60 -0.14
CA ALA A 239 1.41 25.83 -0.90
C ALA A 239 2.33 26.96 -0.39
N GLU A 240 2.40 27.15 0.94
CA GLU A 240 3.28 28.15 1.58
C GLU A 240 4.76 27.91 1.29
N SER A 241 5.16 26.65 1.13
CA SER A 241 6.54 26.30 0.74
C SER A 241 6.80 26.35 -0.77
N GLY A 242 5.79 26.66 -1.60
CA GLY A 242 5.90 26.64 -3.06
C GLY A 242 6.07 25.24 -3.66
N ALA A 243 5.78 24.17 -2.88
CA ALA A 243 5.97 22.79 -3.29
C ALA A 243 4.90 22.25 -4.24
N ILE A 244 3.78 22.97 -4.40
CA ILE A 244 2.65 22.54 -5.24
C ILE A 244 2.24 23.60 -6.25
N THR A 245 1.56 23.13 -7.31
CA THR A 245 0.91 23.95 -8.33
C THR A 245 -0.52 23.43 -8.51
N GLU A 246 -1.49 24.35 -8.57
CA GLU A 246 -2.91 24.02 -8.73
C GLU A 246 -3.38 24.20 -10.19
N TYR A 247 -4.18 23.25 -10.65
CA TYR A 247 -4.86 23.25 -11.95
C TYR A 247 -6.37 23.08 -11.73
N GLY A 248 -7.05 24.16 -11.33
CA GLY A 248 -8.42 24.11 -10.84
C GLY A 248 -8.48 23.41 -9.49
N ALA A 249 -9.29 22.35 -9.36
CA ALA A 249 -9.37 21.55 -8.13
C ALA A 249 -8.22 20.54 -7.99
N LEU A 250 -7.42 20.31 -9.02
CA LEU A 250 -6.35 19.34 -9.04
C LEU A 250 -5.03 19.98 -8.66
N THR A 251 -4.25 19.27 -7.87
CA THR A 251 -2.94 19.69 -7.37
C THR A 251 -1.86 18.72 -7.84
N VAL A 252 -0.70 19.27 -8.17
CA VAL A 252 0.51 18.52 -8.52
C VAL A 252 1.71 19.10 -7.77
N LEU A 253 2.78 18.34 -7.67
CA LEU A 253 4.06 18.89 -7.17
C LEU A 253 4.64 19.88 -8.18
N ALA A 254 5.16 21.00 -7.69
CA ALA A 254 5.78 22.03 -8.51
C ALA A 254 6.88 21.43 -9.41
N GLY A 255 6.88 21.85 -10.67
CA GLY A 255 7.85 21.39 -11.68
C GLY A 255 7.63 19.97 -12.24
N ARG A 256 6.64 19.20 -11.76
CA ARG A 256 6.40 17.82 -12.23
C ARG A 256 5.59 17.73 -13.53
N VAL A 257 4.71 18.68 -13.80
CA VAL A 257 3.93 18.72 -15.07
C VAL A 257 4.64 19.64 -16.04
N LYS A 258 5.74 19.20 -16.61
CA LYS A 258 6.42 19.94 -17.69
C LYS A 258 5.94 19.50 -19.07
N ARG A 259 5.56 18.24 -19.24
CA ARG A 259 5.04 17.67 -20.50
C ARG A 259 4.32 16.35 -20.17
N LEU A 260 3.16 16.14 -20.82
CA LEU A 260 2.58 14.79 -20.91
C LEU A 260 3.56 13.91 -21.68
N PRO A 261 3.81 12.67 -21.23
CA PRO A 261 4.53 11.70 -22.08
C PRO A 261 3.82 11.60 -23.42
N ASP A 262 4.59 11.63 -24.50
CA ASP A 262 4.04 11.42 -25.84
C ASP A 262 3.28 10.07 -25.84
N SER A 263 2.16 10.00 -26.56
CA SER A 263 1.46 8.74 -26.74
C SER A 263 2.39 7.79 -27.51
N SER A 264 2.71 6.65 -26.93
CA SER A 264 3.32 5.56 -27.67
C SER A 264 2.29 4.98 -28.65
N ASP A 265 2.72 4.57 -29.84
CA ASP A 265 1.86 3.83 -30.77
C ASP A 265 1.38 2.49 -30.17
N THR A 266 2.08 1.99 -29.15
CA THR A 266 1.74 0.78 -28.41
C THR A 266 1.34 1.13 -26.98
N PRO A 267 0.08 0.87 -26.57
CA PRO A 267 -0.38 1.15 -25.21
C PRO A 267 0.39 0.35 -24.14
N ASP A 268 0.66 0.99 -23.02
CA ASP A 268 1.21 0.32 -21.84
C ASP A 268 0.14 -0.55 -21.16
N VAL A 269 0.16 -1.86 -21.41
CA VAL A 269 -0.73 -2.82 -20.77
C VAL A 269 -0.13 -3.32 -19.48
N ARG A 270 -0.91 -3.30 -18.36
CA ARG A 270 -0.47 -3.80 -17.05
C ARG A 270 -1.57 -4.59 -16.36
N MET A 271 -1.21 -5.69 -15.72
CA MET A 271 -2.09 -6.50 -14.88
C MET A 271 -1.93 -6.10 -13.40
N LEU A 272 -2.85 -5.29 -12.92
CA LEU A 272 -2.88 -4.85 -11.52
C LEU A 272 -3.47 -5.94 -10.62
N PRO A 273 -2.90 -6.19 -9.42
CA PRO A 273 -3.47 -7.09 -8.44
C PRO A 273 -4.74 -6.52 -7.79
N ALA A 274 -5.38 -7.33 -6.95
CA ALA A 274 -6.43 -6.84 -6.06
C ALA A 274 -5.90 -5.73 -5.16
N TYR A 275 -6.73 -4.74 -4.88
CA TYR A 275 -6.38 -3.60 -4.01
C TYR A 275 -5.16 -2.79 -4.45
N ASP A 276 -4.88 -2.77 -5.76
CA ASP A 276 -3.75 -1.98 -6.26
C ASP A 276 -3.90 -0.49 -5.97
N ASN A 277 -2.79 0.14 -5.62
CA ASN A 277 -2.71 1.55 -5.23
C ASN A 277 -3.25 2.51 -6.29
N TYR A 278 -3.10 2.18 -7.55
CA TYR A 278 -3.63 2.99 -8.66
C TYR A 278 -5.16 3.12 -8.59
N LEU A 279 -5.84 2.03 -8.19
CA LEU A 279 -7.30 1.98 -8.11
C LEU A 279 -7.84 2.55 -6.79
N ILE A 280 -7.06 2.52 -5.71
CA ILE A 280 -7.50 2.99 -4.38
C ILE A 280 -7.00 4.38 -4.01
N GLY A 281 -6.08 4.93 -4.79
CA GLY A 281 -5.41 6.20 -4.49
C GLY A 281 -6.26 7.46 -4.72
N SER A 282 -7.46 7.33 -5.30
CA SER A 282 -8.33 8.46 -5.63
C SER A 282 -9.80 8.12 -5.38
N CYS A 283 -10.56 9.11 -4.93
CA CYS A 283 -12.02 9.04 -4.83
C CYS A 283 -12.69 9.07 -6.20
N THR A 284 -12.07 9.73 -7.19
CA THR A 284 -12.59 9.91 -8.53
C THR A 284 -12.28 8.68 -9.40
N ARG A 285 -13.10 7.65 -9.27
CA ARG A 285 -12.94 6.35 -9.96
C ARG A 285 -13.03 6.45 -11.47
N GLU A 286 -13.82 7.37 -11.99
CA GLU A 286 -14.08 7.54 -13.43
C GLU A 286 -12.85 7.91 -14.26
N VAL A 287 -11.79 8.38 -13.61
CA VAL A 287 -10.52 8.68 -14.30
C VAL A 287 -9.85 7.41 -14.78
N SER A 288 -9.86 6.35 -13.97
CA SER A 288 -9.19 5.08 -14.26
C SER A 288 -10.13 3.97 -14.70
N VAL A 289 -11.43 4.03 -14.34
CA VAL A 289 -12.41 2.99 -14.66
C VAL A 289 -13.68 3.64 -15.23
N PRO A 290 -14.09 3.32 -16.46
CA PRO A 290 -15.32 3.85 -17.04
C PRO A 290 -16.53 3.56 -16.14
N ALA A 291 -17.46 4.52 -16.03
CA ALA A 291 -18.61 4.43 -15.12
C ALA A 291 -19.41 3.13 -15.29
N LEU A 292 -19.60 2.71 -16.54
CA LEU A 292 -20.33 1.48 -16.90
C LEU A 292 -19.69 0.20 -16.31
N HIS A 293 -18.38 0.21 -16.10
CA HIS A 293 -17.60 -0.96 -15.66
C HIS A 293 -17.17 -0.92 -14.18
N GLN A 294 -17.52 0.14 -13.46
CA GLN A 294 -17.08 0.29 -12.06
C GLN A 294 -17.54 -0.86 -11.17
N ALA A 295 -18.76 -1.37 -11.33
CA ALA A 295 -19.25 -2.52 -10.56
C ALA A 295 -18.47 -3.82 -10.84
N ARG A 296 -17.81 -3.94 -12.00
CA ARG A 296 -16.94 -5.08 -12.33
C ARG A 296 -15.64 -5.03 -11.54
N VAL A 297 -15.12 -3.83 -11.27
CA VAL A 297 -13.89 -3.62 -10.47
C VAL A 297 -14.20 -3.52 -8.99
N TRP A 298 -15.25 -2.79 -8.60
CA TRP A 298 -15.72 -2.62 -7.20
C TRP A 298 -17.11 -3.23 -7.01
N PRO A 299 -17.23 -4.55 -6.83
CA PRO A 299 -18.54 -5.22 -6.72
C PRO A 299 -19.28 -4.96 -5.41
N GLY A 300 -18.67 -4.23 -4.46
CA GLY A 300 -19.20 -3.97 -3.13
C GLY A 300 -18.43 -4.69 -2.02
N GLY A 301 -18.86 -4.52 -0.76
CA GLY A 301 -18.23 -5.15 0.40
C GLY A 301 -16.76 -4.79 0.64
N GLY A 302 -16.27 -3.68 0.03
CA GLY A 302 -14.87 -3.28 0.12
C GLY A 302 -13.92 -4.07 -0.81
N LEU A 303 -14.45 -4.99 -1.63
CA LEU A 303 -13.64 -5.76 -2.58
C LEU A 303 -13.21 -4.89 -3.77
N ILE A 304 -11.95 -5.03 -4.17
CA ILE A 304 -11.39 -4.46 -5.39
C ILE A 304 -10.74 -5.59 -6.18
N ARG A 305 -11.28 -5.86 -7.36
CA ARG A 305 -10.81 -6.98 -8.18
C ARG A 305 -9.50 -6.67 -8.88
N PRO A 306 -8.67 -7.69 -9.15
CA PRO A 306 -7.54 -7.55 -10.04
C PRO A 306 -8.00 -7.04 -11.41
N THR A 307 -7.28 -6.06 -11.96
CA THR A 307 -7.73 -5.28 -13.13
C THR A 307 -6.63 -5.18 -14.16
N VAL A 308 -6.96 -5.32 -15.44
CA VAL A 308 -6.06 -5.00 -16.55
C VAL A 308 -6.28 -3.55 -16.95
N ILE A 309 -5.20 -2.80 -17.09
CA ILE A 309 -5.22 -1.44 -17.61
C ILE A 309 -4.43 -1.32 -18.89
N ALA A 310 -4.85 -0.42 -19.78
CA ALA A 310 -4.09 0.07 -20.92
C ALA A 310 -3.97 1.59 -20.81
N ASP A 311 -2.74 2.12 -20.77
CA ASP A 311 -2.45 3.54 -20.52
C ASP A 311 -3.21 4.12 -19.30
N GLY A 312 -3.34 3.33 -18.27
CA GLY A 312 -4.04 3.69 -17.03
C GLY A 312 -5.57 3.53 -17.09
N LEU A 313 -6.17 3.18 -18.22
CA LEU A 313 -7.60 2.91 -18.35
C LEU A 313 -7.88 1.43 -18.07
N ALA A 314 -8.79 1.12 -17.16
CA ALA A 314 -9.24 -0.25 -16.92
C ALA A 314 -10.03 -0.78 -18.12
N ILE A 315 -9.62 -1.95 -18.63
CA ILE A 315 -10.18 -2.59 -19.82
C ILE A 315 -10.71 -4.00 -19.56
N ALA A 316 -10.28 -4.62 -18.45
CA ALA A 316 -10.70 -5.96 -18.07
C ALA A 316 -10.54 -6.17 -16.56
N THR A 317 -11.18 -7.21 -16.02
CA THR A 317 -10.76 -7.84 -14.78
C THR A 317 -10.03 -9.14 -15.07
N TRP A 318 -9.27 -9.65 -14.09
CA TRP A 318 -8.61 -10.93 -14.22
C TRP A 318 -8.69 -11.76 -12.95
N THR A 319 -8.58 -13.08 -13.09
CA THR A 319 -8.59 -14.02 -11.97
C THR A 319 -7.56 -15.12 -12.19
N ARG A 320 -7.07 -15.70 -11.10
CA ARG A 320 -6.29 -16.94 -11.14
C ARG A 320 -7.26 -18.12 -11.24
N GLY A 321 -7.09 -18.96 -12.24
CA GLY A 321 -7.83 -20.20 -12.35
C GLY A 321 -7.42 -21.23 -11.30
N SER A 322 -8.12 -22.35 -11.22
CA SER A 322 -7.94 -23.43 -10.25
C SER A 322 -6.60 -24.19 -10.38
N GLY A 323 -5.74 -23.82 -11.32
CA GLY A 323 -4.36 -24.26 -11.45
C GLY A 323 -3.39 -23.09 -11.43
N SER A 324 -2.19 -23.27 -10.84
CA SER A 324 -1.18 -22.20 -10.68
C SER A 324 -0.70 -21.54 -12.00
N ARG A 325 -1.17 -22.02 -13.15
CA ARG A 325 -0.71 -21.59 -14.48
C ARG A 325 -1.80 -20.96 -15.37
N SER A 326 -3.07 -20.93 -14.94
CA SER A 326 -4.12 -20.34 -15.75
C SER A 326 -4.53 -18.99 -15.19
N ILE A 327 -4.47 -17.96 -16.05
CA ILE A 327 -5.02 -16.64 -15.80
C ILE A 327 -6.18 -16.44 -16.76
N GLN A 328 -7.34 -16.12 -16.24
CA GLN A 328 -8.50 -15.75 -17.02
C GLN A 328 -8.64 -14.24 -17.02
N VAL A 329 -8.83 -13.65 -18.19
CA VAL A 329 -9.07 -12.22 -18.38
C VAL A 329 -10.49 -12.06 -18.91
N ASP A 330 -11.26 -11.23 -18.24
CA ASP A 330 -12.66 -10.91 -18.56
C ASP A 330 -12.71 -9.45 -19.05
N ALA A 331 -12.56 -9.28 -20.38
CA ALA A 331 -12.55 -7.97 -21.02
C ALA A 331 -13.91 -7.27 -20.90
N PHE A 332 -13.90 -5.95 -20.76
CA PHE A 332 -15.12 -5.15 -20.67
C PHE A 332 -15.79 -5.00 -22.03
N GLU A 333 -14.97 -4.85 -23.05
CA GLU A 333 -15.33 -4.71 -24.47
C GLU A 333 -14.28 -5.43 -25.32
N PRO A 334 -14.54 -5.71 -26.62
CA PRO A 334 -13.51 -6.22 -27.52
C PRO A 334 -12.29 -5.31 -27.54
N VAL A 335 -11.10 -5.89 -27.40
CA VAL A 335 -9.85 -5.13 -27.37
C VAL A 335 -9.09 -5.23 -28.69
N PRO A 336 -8.35 -4.19 -29.12
CA PRO A 336 -7.51 -4.23 -30.31
C PRO A 336 -6.39 -5.28 -30.19
N PRO A 337 -5.89 -5.84 -31.31
CA PRO A 337 -4.84 -6.88 -31.31
C PRO A 337 -3.57 -6.50 -30.56
N GLN A 338 -3.16 -5.22 -30.60
CA GLN A 338 -1.99 -4.74 -29.85
C GLN A 338 -2.17 -4.83 -28.32
N ILE A 339 -3.39 -4.58 -27.84
CA ILE A 339 -3.74 -4.72 -26.42
C ILE A 339 -3.83 -6.20 -26.05
N GLU A 340 -4.39 -7.06 -26.91
CA GLU A 340 -4.39 -8.52 -26.69
C GLU A 340 -2.98 -9.07 -26.54
N GLN A 341 -2.05 -8.67 -27.39
CA GLN A 341 -0.65 -9.04 -27.28
C GLN A 341 -0.05 -8.57 -25.94
N GLY A 342 -0.33 -7.34 -25.51
CA GLY A 342 0.12 -6.82 -24.23
C GLY A 342 -0.46 -7.60 -23.03
N ILE A 343 -1.72 -8.03 -23.13
CA ILE A 343 -2.35 -8.88 -22.10
C ILE A 343 -1.64 -10.23 -22.01
N GLU A 344 -1.35 -10.89 -23.13
CA GLU A 344 -0.66 -12.19 -23.12
C GLU A 344 0.76 -12.07 -22.53
N MET A 345 1.52 -11.03 -22.89
CA MET A 345 2.84 -10.77 -22.29
C MET A 345 2.76 -10.58 -20.76
N GLU A 346 1.77 -9.81 -20.28
CA GLU A 346 1.57 -9.60 -18.84
C GLU A 346 1.12 -10.89 -18.14
N LYS A 347 0.27 -11.72 -18.76
CA LYS A 347 -0.12 -13.04 -18.23
C LYS A 347 1.09 -13.95 -18.03
N GLU A 348 1.95 -14.06 -19.03
CA GLU A 348 3.19 -14.83 -18.94
C GLU A 348 4.10 -14.33 -17.82
N ALA A 349 4.24 -13.02 -17.71
CA ALA A 349 5.06 -12.38 -16.68
C ALA A 349 4.49 -12.60 -15.27
N VAL A 350 3.16 -12.54 -15.07
CA VAL A 350 2.51 -12.87 -13.79
C VAL A 350 2.68 -14.36 -13.45
N VAL A 351 2.47 -15.26 -14.41
CA VAL A 351 2.67 -16.70 -14.22
C VAL A 351 4.12 -17.01 -13.87
N GLY A 352 5.07 -16.37 -14.57
CA GLY A 352 6.50 -16.53 -14.29
C GLY A 352 6.88 -16.07 -12.88
N PHE A 353 6.36 -14.92 -12.46
CA PHE A 353 6.59 -14.38 -11.11
C PHE A 353 6.03 -15.27 -9.99
N LEU A 354 4.87 -15.88 -10.21
CA LEU A 354 4.19 -16.72 -9.21
C LEU A 354 4.69 -18.16 -9.16
N ARG A 355 5.66 -18.54 -10.00
CA ARG A 355 6.29 -19.87 -9.90
C ARG A 355 7.11 -19.95 -8.63
N PRO A 356 6.97 -21.04 -7.86
CA PRO A 356 7.90 -21.30 -6.76
C PRO A 356 9.33 -21.29 -7.30
N THR A 357 10.22 -20.53 -6.69
CA THR A 357 11.67 -20.73 -6.88
C THR A 357 12.02 -22.08 -6.29
N ALA A 358 12.57 -22.98 -7.13
CA ALA A 358 13.02 -24.30 -6.71
C ALA A 358 14.12 -24.21 -5.63
#